data_a0a1750ee288fa5edb2dc4a21c233093
#
_entry.id   a0a1750ee288fa5edb2dc4a21c233093
#
_cell.length_a   1.000
_cell.length_b   1.000
_cell.length_c   1.000
_cell.angle_alpha   90.00
_cell.angle_beta   90.00
_cell.angle_gamma   90.00
#
_symmetry.space_group_name_H-M   'P 1'
#
loop_
_entity.id
_entity.type
_entity.pdbx_description
1 polymer ?
#
loop_
_entity_poly.entity_id
_entity_poly.type
_entity_poly.pdbx_seq_one_letter_code
_entity_poly.pdbx_strand_id
1 'polypeptide(L)'
;PQVAGVTGRSLDRERWQRIVAEAVARIERNGLSKVVLARGVEIAADAPIDPRWLVGALAERYPNCWAYCVDGLIGASPEMLIRLEDGLAMSRVLAGTIRRTGAEELDLKLAHSLARSSKNLVEHELAVESVAAALAPFCSGMNVPDAPYVLELPNVLHLASDVTAVAHRDVTALRLAAELHPSAAVCGTPTATARKAIAELEQ
;
A
#
# COMPACT_ATOMS: atom_id res chain seq x y z
N PRO A 1 4.99 9.08 26.83
CA PRO A 1 6.39 8.71 26.63
C PRO A 1 7.05 9.61 25.60
N GLN A 2 8.34 9.93 25.80
CA GLN A 2 9.14 10.67 24.84
C GLN A 2 10.07 9.71 24.09
N VAL A 3 10.38 10.03 22.84
CA VAL A 3 11.34 9.24 22.05
C VAL A 3 12.74 9.47 22.61
N ALA A 4 13.37 8.40 23.11
CA ALA A 4 14.73 8.44 23.64
C ALA A 4 15.77 8.36 22.52
N GLY A 5 15.44 7.73 21.40
CA GLY A 5 16.32 7.62 20.25
C GLY A 5 16.03 6.42 19.36
N VAL A 6 16.80 6.29 18.29
CA VAL A 6 16.82 5.11 17.43
C VAL A 6 17.83 4.13 18.01
N THR A 7 17.37 2.94 18.39
CA THR A 7 18.18 1.90 19.04
C THR A 7 18.63 0.79 18.09
N GLY A 8 17.91 0.59 16.99
CA GLY A 8 18.25 -0.43 16.00
C GLY A 8 17.70 -0.12 14.62
N ARG A 9 18.29 -0.79 13.62
CA ARG A 9 17.80 -0.80 12.24
C ARG A 9 18.01 -2.20 11.69
N SER A 10 17.02 -2.75 11.02
CA SER A 10 17.18 -4.06 10.37
C SER A 10 18.27 -4.02 9.29
N LEU A 11 18.41 -2.89 8.60
CA LEU A 11 19.42 -2.63 7.57
C LEU A 11 20.00 -1.24 7.77
N ASP A 12 21.33 -1.12 7.76
CA ASP A 12 22.01 0.16 7.68
C ASP A 12 21.82 0.81 6.29
N ARG A 13 22.24 2.08 6.17
CA ARG A 13 22.06 2.85 4.94
C ARG A 13 22.78 2.23 3.73
N GLU A 14 24.01 1.75 3.93
CA GLU A 14 24.82 1.22 2.83
C GLU A 14 24.29 -0.12 2.35
N ARG A 15 23.90 -1.00 3.29
CA ARG A 15 23.27 -2.27 2.95
C ARG A 15 21.93 -2.06 2.25
N TRP A 16 21.12 -1.11 2.73
CA TRP A 16 19.87 -0.73 2.06
C TRP A 16 20.09 -0.29 0.61
N GLN A 17 21.08 0.56 0.36
CA GLN A 17 21.40 1.01 -1.00
C GLN A 17 21.87 -0.14 -1.90
N ARG A 18 22.66 -1.08 -1.36
CA ARG A 18 23.10 -2.27 -2.11
C ARG A 18 21.94 -3.18 -2.51
N ILE A 19 21.01 -3.47 -1.60
CA ILE A 19 19.87 -4.33 -1.92
C ILE A 19 18.90 -3.67 -2.90
N VAL A 20 18.72 -2.35 -2.83
CA VAL A 20 17.94 -1.61 -3.82
C VAL A 20 18.61 -1.68 -5.20
N ALA A 21 19.91 -1.47 -5.28
CA ALA A 21 20.66 -1.59 -6.55
C ALA A 21 20.56 -3.01 -7.14
N GLU A 22 20.68 -4.05 -6.31
CA GLU A 22 20.52 -5.45 -6.76
C GLU A 22 19.07 -5.72 -7.23
N ALA A 23 18.07 -5.18 -6.55
CA ALA A 23 16.68 -5.31 -6.98
C ALA A 23 16.43 -4.67 -8.36
N VAL A 24 16.99 -3.48 -8.59
CA VAL A 24 16.94 -2.80 -9.91
C VAL A 24 17.61 -3.66 -10.98
N ALA A 25 18.81 -4.20 -10.69
CA ALA A 25 19.51 -5.07 -11.62
C ALA A 25 18.74 -6.37 -11.93
N ARG A 26 17.99 -6.91 -10.97
CA ARG A 26 17.09 -8.07 -11.21
C ARG A 26 15.93 -7.71 -12.13
N ILE A 27 15.37 -6.52 -12.01
CA ILE A 27 14.32 -6.03 -12.91
C ILE A 27 14.87 -5.90 -14.34
N GLU A 28 16.05 -5.32 -14.51
CA GLU A 28 16.68 -5.14 -15.83
C GLU A 28 17.04 -6.47 -16.54
N ARG A 29 17.34 -7.52 -15.77
CA ARG A 29 17.68 -8.86 -16.32
C ARG A 29 16.47 -9.68 -16.78
N ASN A 30 15.25 -9.16 -16.66
CA ASN A 30 13.96 -9.79 -16.98
C ASN A 30 13.50 -10.90 -16.00
N GLY A 31 12.19 -10.96 -15.78
CA GLY A 31 11.54 -11.91 -14.88
C GLY A 31 10.94 -11.26 -13.62
N LEU A 32 11.28 -10.01 -13.34
CA LEU A 32 10.71 -9.20 -12.27
C LEU A 32 10.41 -7.81 -12.83
N SER A 33 9.14 -7.40 -12.81
CA SER A 33 8.72 -6.07 -13.30
C SER A 33 8.67 -5.03 -12.19
N LYS A 34 8.38 -5.48 -10.96
CA LYS A 34 8.29 -4.63 -9.77
C LYS A 34 8.65 -5.44 -8.53
N VAL A 35 9.32 -4.82 -7.57
CA VAL A 35 9.49 -5.34 -6.21
C VAL A 35 9.42 -4.21 -5.20
N VAL A 36 8.78 -4.47 -4.06
CA VAL A 36 8.66 -3.52 -2.96
C VAL A 36 9.50 -4.03 -1.80
N LEU A 37 10.56 -3.29 -1.46
CA LEU A 37 11.46 -3.62 -0.36
C LEU A 37 11.12 -2.78 0.87
N ALA A 38 11.34 -3.34 2.06
CA ALA A 38 11.11 -2.69 3.33
C ALA A 38 12.33 -2.79 4.26
N ARG A 39 12.42 -1.87 5.22
CA ARG A 39 13.37 -1.96 6.32
C ARG A 39 12.72 -1.51 7.62
N GLY A 40 13.10 -2.15 8.72
CA GLY A 40 12.67 -1.78 10.06
C GLY A 40 13.58 -0.73 10.70
N VAL A 41 13.00 0.07 11.58
CA VAL A 41 13.69 0.98 12.48
C VAL A 41 13.14 0.75 13.89
N GLU A 42 14.03 0.50 14.86
CA GLU A 42 13.67 0.40 16.27
C GLU A 42 13.81 1.74 16.95
N ILE A 43 12.77 2.14 17.66
CA ILE A 43 12.72 3.40 18.39
C ILE A 43 12.48 3.07 19.87
N ALA A 44 13.38 3.52 20.75
CA ALA A 44 13.18 3.45 22.17
C ALA A 44 12.43 4.68 22.67
N ALA A 45 11.53 4.47 23.62
CA ALA A 45 10.89 5.51 24.39
C ALA A 45 11.31 5.41 25.88
N ASP A 46 11.21 6.52 26.60
CA ASP A 46 11.55 6.60 28.04
C ASP A 46 10.57 5.84 28.95
N ALA A 47 9.41 5.47 28.43
CA ALA A 47 8.38 4.69 29.11
C ALA A 47 7.61 3.81 28.11
N PRO A 48 6.92 2.75 28.58
CA PRO A 48 6.08 1.91 27.72
C PRO A 48 5.05 2.75 26.94
N ILE A 49 4.92 2.47 25.64
CA ILE A 49 3.96 3.13 24.77
C ILE A 49 2.63 2.38 24.86
N ASP A 50 1.57 3.09 25.26
CA ASP A 50 0.22 2.51 25.25
C ASP A 50 -0.27 2.44 23.80
N PRO A 51 -0.55 1.24 23.26
CA PRO A 51 -1.04 1.06 21.88
C PRO A 51 -2.36 1.80 21.61
N ARG A 52 -3.22 1.96 22.62
CA ARG A 52 -4.49 2.67 22.50
C ARG A 52 -4.28 4.16 22.23
N TRP A 53 -3.27 4.75 22.86
CA TRP A 53 -2.88 6.14 22.61
C TRP A 53 -2.39 6.32 21.16
N LEU A 54 -1.53 5.42 20.65
CA LEU A 54 -1.05 5.49 19.27
C LEU A 54 -2.18 5.36 18.25
N VAL A 55 -3.09 4.41 18.45
CA VAL A 55 -4.25 4.23 17.55
C VAL A 55 -5.15 5.47 17.58
N GLY A 56 -5.41 6.03 18.77
CA GLY A 56 -6.19 7.26 18.92
C GLY A 56 -5.57 8.43 18.18
N ALA A 57 -4.26 8.63 18.37
CA ALA A 57 -3.51 9.70 17.69
C ALA A 57 -3.48 9.53 16.17
N LEU A 58 -3.38 8.29 15.67
CA LEU A 58 -3.47 7.99 14.24
C LEU A 58 -4.86 8.25 13.68
N ALA A 59 -5.92 7.82 14.37
CA ALA A 59 -7.30 8.04 13.95
C ALA A 59 -7.66 9.54 13.90
N GLU A 60 -7.19 10.32 14.88
CA GLU A 60 -7.39 11.77 14.90
C GLU A 60 -6.63 12.47 13.76
N ARG A 61 -5.38 12.09 13.55
CA ARG A 61 -4.53 12.71 12.53
C ARG A 61 -4.89 12.32 11.10
N TYR A 62 -5.42 11.11 10.89
CA TYR A 62 -5.74 10.54 9.59
C TYR A 62 -7.19 10.05 9.53
N PRO A 63 -8.18 10.96 9.56
CA PRO A 63 -9.61 10.60 9.62
C PRO A 63 -10.09 9.82 8.39
N ASN A 64 -9.37 9.91 7.26
CA ASN A 64 -9.67 9.21 6.01
C ASN A 64 -8.92 7.86 5.88
N CYS A 65 -8.30 7.38 6.97
CA CYS A 65 -7.60 6.10 7.02
C CYS A 65 -8.31 5.14 7.99
N TRP A 66 -8.14 3.86 7.76
CA TRP A 66 -8.51 2.81 8.72
C TRP A 66 -7.38 2.66 9.74
N ALA A 67 -7.60 3.18 10.96
CA ALA A 67 -6.68 2.96 12.07
C ALA A 67 -6.92 1.57 12.68
N TYR A 68 -5.85 0.84 12.96
CA TYR A 68 -5.93 -0.52 13.48
C TYR A 68 -4.87 -0.79 14.55
N CYS A 69 -5.21 -1.74 15.44
CA CYS A 69 -4.29 -2.32 16.40
C CYS A 69 -4.64 -3.81 16.55
N VAL A 70 -3.77 -4.68 16.05
CA VAL A 70 -3.97 -6.13 16.07
C VAL A 70 -2.67 -6.78 16.55
N ASP A 71 -2.72 -7.41 17.71
CA ASP A 71 -1.58 -8.15 18.29
C ASP A 71 -0.26 -7.33 18.29
N GLY A 72 -0.35 -6.05 18.67
CA GLY A 72 0.79 -5.14 18.71
C GLY A 72 1.15 -4.48 17.38
N LEU A 73 0.58 -4.91 16.25
CA LEU A 73 0.71 -4.21 14.97
C LEU A 73 -0.27 -3.03 14.94
N ILE A 74 0.27 -1.82 14.86
CA ILE A 74 -0.50 -0.57 14.89
C ILE A 74 -0.24 0.20 13.60
N GLY A 75 -1.30 0.75 13.01
CA GLY A 75 -1.17 1.57 11.82
C GLY A 75 -2.43 2.32 11.45
N ALA A 76 -2.32 3.12 10.39
CA ALA A 76 -3.44 3.74 9.70
C ALA A 76 -3.19 3.64 8.19
N SER A 77 -4.14 3.09 7.45
CA SER A 77 -4.03 2.85 6.01
C SER A 77 -5.22 3.45 5.27
N PRO A 78 -4.98 4.21 4.20
CA PRO A 78 -6.04 4.64 3.27
C PRO A 78 -6.40 3.57 2.24
N GLU A 79 -5.57 2.53 2.12
CA GLU A 79 -5.75 1.43 1.19
C GLU A 79 -6.58 0.32 1.84
N MET A 80 -7.56 -0.19 1.12
CA MET A 80 -8.43 -1.26 1.58
C MET A 80 -8.27 -2.48 0.69
N LEU A 81 -7.68 -3.55 1.25
CA LEU A 81 -7.47 -4.78 0.50
C LEU A 81 -8.78 -5.37 0.00
N ILE A 82 -9.76 -5.55 0.91
CA ILE A 82 -11.09 -6.01 0.57
C ILE A 82 -12.09 -5.70 1.69
N ARG A 83 -13.27 -5.29 1.31
CA ARG A 83 -14.48 -5.23 2.12
C ARG A 83 -15.55 -6.05 1.43
N LEU A 84 -16.21 -6.91 2.17
CA LEU A 84 -17.37 -7.67 1.69
C LEU A 84 -18.54 -7.41 2.63
N GLU A 85 -19.59 -6.78 2.12
CA GLU A 85 -20.80 -6.41 2.86
C GLU A 85 -22.02 -6.63 1.98
N ASP A 86 -22.97 -7.39 2.45
CA ASP A 86 -24.21 -7.73 1.74
C ASP A 86 -23.99 -8.25 0.31
N GLY A 87 -22.92 -9.02 0.10
CA GLY A 87 -22.54 -9.56 -1.20
C GLY A 87 -21.79 -8.58 -2.10
N LEU A 88 -21.63 -7.32 -1.71
CA LEU A 88 -20.79 -6.35 -2.42
C LEU A 88 -19.34 -6.43 -1.94
N ALA A 89 -18.46 -6.83 -2.83
CA ALA A 89 -17.02 -6.77 -2.64
C ALA A 89 -16.48 -5.43 -3.13
N MET A 90 -15.60 -4.79 -2.34
CA MET A 90 -14.96 -3.52 -2.67
C MET A 90 -13.50 -3.55 -2.25
N SER A 91 -12.62 -3.14 -3.17
CA SER A 91 -11.18 -2.97 -2.94
C SER A 91 -10.77 -1.56 -3.33
N ARG A 92 -10.01 -0.85 -2.48
CA ARG A 92 -9.41 0.44 -2.81
C ARG A 92 -7.96 0.26 -3.11
N VAL A 93 -7.60 0.50 -4.37
CA VAL A 93 -6.23 0.39 -4.88
C VAL A 93 -5.58 1.76 -4.84
N LEU A 94 -4.37 1.83 -4.29
CA LEU A 94 -3.54 3.03 -4.30
C LEU A 94 -2.21 2.73 -5.01
N ALA A 95 -1.91 3.51 -6.04
CA ALA A 95 -0.59 3.52 -6.68
C ALA A 95 -0.33 4.91 -7.27
N GLY A 96 0.91 5.36 -7.20
CA GLY A 96 1.26 6.75 -7.48
C GLY A 96 1.06 7.65 -6.26
N THR A 97 2.16 8.25 -5.80
CA THR A 97 2.19 9.05 -4.56
C THR A 97 3.04 10.28 -4.75
N ILE A 98 2.57 11.41 -4.24
CA ILE A 98 3.37 12.63 -4.14
C ILE A 98 3.19 13.26 -2.75
N ARG A 99 4.30 13.78 -2.21
CA ARG A 99 4.28 14.42 -0.89
C ARG A 99 3.63 15.80 -0.98
N ARG A 100 2.77 16.11 -0.02
CA ARG A 100 2.20 17.46 0.13
C ARG A 100 3.24 18.44 0.70
N THR A 101 3.10 19.69 0.31
CA THR A 101 3.91 20.80 0.83
C THR A 101 3.25 21.46 2.03
N GLY A 102 1.92 21.34 2.17
CA GLY A 102 1.10 22.04 3.12
C GLY A 102 0.62 23.42 2.63
N ALA A 103 1.06 23.85 1.44
CA ALA A 103 0.57 25.06 0.79
C ALA A 103 -0.48 24.66 -0.26
N GLU A 104 -1.73 25.09 -0.06
CA GLU A 104 -2.89 24.65 -0.86
C GLU A 104 -2.69 24.82 -2.37
N GLU A 105 -2.22 25.99 -2.80
CA GLU A 105 -1.99 26.26 -4.23
C GLU A 105 -0.93 25.35 -4.86
N LEU A 106 0.14 25.05 -4.12
CA LEU A 106 1.18 24.13 -4.58
C LEU A 106 0.67 22.68 -4.57
N ASP A 107 -0.09 22.30 -3.56
CA ASP A 107 -0.67 20.97 -3.44
C ASP A 107 -1.67 20.69 -4.57
N LEU A 108 -2.46 21.69 -4.99
CA LEU A 108 -3.32 21.60 -6.19
C LEU A 108 -2.51 21.38 -7.48
N LYS A 109 -1.39 22.08 -7.65
CA LYS A 109 -0.48 21.87 -8.81
C LYS A 109 0.13 20.45 -8.77
N LEU A 110 0.48 19.96 -7.59
CA LEU A 110 1.00 18.61 -7.41
C LEU A 110 -0.07 17.55 -7.70
N ALA A 111 -1.31 17.73 -7.24
CA ALA A 111 -2.44 16.87 -7.55
C ALA A 111 -2.68 16.76 -9.05
N HIS A 112 -2.69 17.90 -9.75
CA HIS A 112 -2.84 17.96 -11.19
C HIS A 112 -1.66 17.28 -11.93
N SER A 113 -0.43 17.48 -11.45
CA SER A 113 0.76 16.81 -12.00
C SER A 113 0.68 15.30 -11.82
N LEU A 114 0.26 14.83 -10.63
CA LEU A 114 0.10 13.42 -10.31
C LEU A 114 -0.96 12.77 -11.23
N ALA A 115 -2.12 13.40 -11.37
CA ALA A 115 -3.22 12.91 -12.21
C ALA A 115 -2.88 12.86 -13.71
N ARG A 116 -1.83 13.55 -14.16
CA ARG A 116 -1.37 13.58 -15.56
C ARG A 116 -0.05 12.85 -15.81
N SER A 117 0.55 12.31 -14.78
CA SER A 117 1.81 11.57 -14.89
C SER A 117 1.59 10.23 -15.59
N SER A 118 2.01 10.10 -16.84
CA SER A 118 1.89 8.84 -17.60
C SER A 118 2.50 7.66 -16.86
N LYS A 119 3.66 7.86 -16.22
CA LYS A 119 4.32 6.83 -15.41
C LYS A 119 3.42 6.37 -14.24
N ASN A 120 2.86 7.31 -13.46
CA ASN A 120 2.02 6.97 -12.31
C ASN A 120 0.69 6.36 -12.75
N LEU A 121 0.12 6.81 -13.87
CA LEU A 121 -1.13 6.26 -14.42
C LEU A 121 -0.93 4.81 -14.88
N VAL A 122 0.14 4.49 -15.60
CA VAL A 122 0.45 3.11 -16.00
C VAL A 122 0.71 2.20 -14.78
N GLU A 123 1.44 2.69 -13.77
CA GLU A 123 1.66 1.94 -12.53
C GLU A 123 0.34 1.67 -11.79
N HIS A 124 -0.55 2.66 -11.76
CA HIS A 124 -1.87 2.55 -11.15
C HIS A 124 -2.77 1.57 -11.90
N GLU A 125 -2.84 1.66 -13.21
CA GLU A 125 -3.61 0.77 -14.08
C GLU A 125 -3.22 -0.69 -13.86
N LEU A 126 -1.92 -1.00 -13.87
CA LEU A 126 -1.41 -2.35 -13.59
C LEU A 126 -1.84 -2.88 -12.21
N ALA A 127 -1.87 -2.00 -11.20
CA ALA A 127 -2.31 -2.38 -9.86
C ALA A 127 -3.83 -2.67 -9.82
N VAL A 128 -4.63 -1.86 -10.48
CA VAL A 128 -6.10 -2.04 -10.60
C VAL A 128 -6.43 -3.30 -11.37
N GLU A 129 -5.78 -3.53 -12.52
CA GLU A 129 -5.96 -4.75 -13.33
C GLU A 129 -5.61 -6.01 -12.53
N SER A 130 -4.54 -5.98 -11.73
CA SER A 130 -4.15 -7.10 -10.87
C SER A 130 -5.25 -7.44 -9.87
N VAL A 131 -5.88 -6.43 -9.24
CA VAL A 131 -7.00 -6.63 -8.31
C VAL A 131 -8.23 -7.17 -9.05
N ALA A 132 -8.59 -6.59 -10.18
CA ALA A 132 -9.71 -7.04 -10.99
C ALA A 132 -9.55 -8.50 -11.44
N ALA A 133 -8.37 -8.87 -11.93
CA ALA A 133 -8.05 -10.23 -12.33
C ALA A 133 -8.14 -11.23 -11.16
N ALA A 134 -7.68 -10.85 -9.97
CA ALA A 134 -7.74 -11.69 -8.77
C ALA A 134 -9.18 -11.90 -8.27
N LEU A 135 -10.06 -10.89 -8.42
CA LEU A 135 -11.46 -10.97 -8.00
C LEU A 135 -12.36 -11.68 -9.03
N ALA A 136 -12.01 -11.66 -10.32
CA ALA A 136 -12.84 -12.19 -11.41
C ALA A 136 -13.34 -13.64 -11.21
N PRO A 137 -12.55 -14.61 -10.69
CA PRO A 137 -13.03 -15.96 -10.44
C PRO A 137 -14.10 -16.09 -9.35
N PHE A 138 -14.22 -15.10 -8.47
CA PHE A 138 -15.03 -15.13 -7.25
C PHE A 138 -16.21 -14.15 -7.28
N CYS A 139 -16.23 -13.27 -8.29
CA CYS A 139 -17.18 -12.17 -8.37
C CYS A 139 -17.76 -12.04 -9.78
N SER A 140 -18.91 -11.38 -9.85
CA SER A 140 -19.58 -10.98 -11.10
C SER A 140 -19.91 -9.48 -11.06
N GLY A 141 -20.38 -8.92 -12.17
CA GLY A 141 -20.81 -7.51 -12.22
C GLY A 141 -19.73 -6.53 -11.76
N MET A 142 -18.48 -6.82 -12.15
CA MET A 142 -17.34 -5.99 -11.74
C MET A 142 -17.39 -4.61 -12.37
N ASN A 143 -17.19 -3.60 -11.54
CA ASN A 143 -17.02 -2.21 -11.97
C ASN A 143 -15.58 -1.77 -11.64
N VAL A 144 -14.83 -1.51 -12.69
CA VAL A 144 -13.45 -0.99 -12.63
C VAL A 144 -13.48 0.42 -13.19
N PRO A 145 -13.14 1.46 -12.41
CA PRO A 145 -13.12 2.84 -12.90
C PRO A 145 -12.13 3.03 -14.05
N ASP A 146 -12.55 3.77 -15.09
CA ASP A 146 -11.70 4.09 -16.25
C ASP A 146 -10.51 5.01 -15.89
N ALA A 147 -10.64 5.79 -14.82
CA ALA A 147 -9.60 6.70 -14.37
C ALA A 147 -9.56 6.77 -12.83
N PRO A 148 -8.36 6.93 -12.24
CA PRO A 148 -8.22 7.17 -10.81
C PRO A 148 -8.66 8.58 -10.42
N TYR A 149 -9.04 8.73 -9.16
CA TYR A 149 -9.17 10.03 -8.52
C TYR A 149 -7.95 10.33 -7.62
N VAL A 150 -7.76 11.58 -7.25
CA VAL A 150 -6.72 11.96 -6.28
C VAL A 150 -7.30 11.86 -4.87
N LEU A 151 -6.74 10.96 -4.07
CA LEU A 151 -7.03 10.85 -2.64
C LEU A 151 -6.07 11.74 -1.87
N GLU A 152 -6.63 12.69 -1.12
CA GLU A 152 -5.86 13.62 -0.30
C GLU A 152 -5.74 13.12 1.15
N LEU A 153 -4.51 12.99 1.61
CA LEU A 153 -4.17 12.76 3.02
C LEU A 153 -3.43 13.98 3.58
N PRO A 154 -3.30 14.12 4.90
CA PRO A 154 -2.61 15.26 5.50
C PRO A 154 -1.18 15.51 5.01
N ASN A 155 -0.48 14.46 4.60
CA ASN A 155 0.95 14.49 4.25
C ASN A 155 1.27 14.08 2.80
N VAL A 156 0.34 13.42 2.11
CA VAL A 156 0.55 12.91 0.75
C VAL A 156 -0.73 12.97 -0.08
N LEU A 157 -0.56 12.92 -1.42
CA LEU A 157 -1.61 12.69 -2.40
C LEU A 157 -1.36 11.35 -3.06
N HIS A 158 -2.42 10.56 -3.27
CA HIS A 158 -2.37 9.28 -3.98
C HIS A 158 -3.30 9.28 -5.17
N LEU A 159 -2.97 8.52 -6.22
CA LEU A 159 -3.98 8.05 -7.16
C LEU A 159 -4.73 6.87 -6.51
N ALA A 160 -6.04 6.89 -6.60
CA ALA A 160 -6.93 5.90 -5.99
C ALA A 160 -8.01 5.44 -6.96
N SER A 161 -8.35 4.14 -6.91
CA SER A 161 -9.50 3.57 -7.61
C SER A 161 -10.22 2.59 -6.69
N ASP A 162 -11.55 2.68 -6.66
CA ASP A 162 -12.41 1.76 -5.94
C ASP A 162 -12.97 0.73 -6.93
N VAL A 163 -12.43 -0.50 -6.89
CA VAL A 163 -12.94 -1.64 -7.65
C VAL A 163 -14.06 -2.27 -6.86
N THR A 164 -15.24 -2.43 -7.48
CA THR A 164 -16.40 -3.05 -6.86
C THR A 164 -16.92 -4.22 -7.68
N ALA A 165 -17.47 -5.25 -7.02
CA ALA A 165 -18.01 -6.43 -7.68
C ALA A 165 -19.06 -7.12 -6.78
N VAL A 166 -19.90 -7.94 -7.36
CA VAL A 166 -20.83 -8.79 -6.62
C VAL A 166 -20.16 -10.14 -6.37
N ALA A 167 -19.91 -10.47 -5.10
CA ALA A 167 -19.31 -11.75 -4.73
C ALA A 167 -20.29 -12.90 -4.96
N HIS A 168 -19.77 -14.06 -5.40
CA HIS A 168 -20.56 -15.29 -5.47
C HIS A 168 -21.00 -15.74 -4.06
N ARG A 169 -22.11 -16.47 -3.97
CA ARG A 169 -22.83 -16.74 -2.72
C ARG A 169 -22.01 -17.36 -1.58
N ASP A 170 -21.04 -18.18 -1.92
CA ASP A 170 -20.22 -18.93 -0.94
C ASP A 170 -18.83 -18.31 -0.71
N VAL A 171 -18.60 -17.12 -1.25
CA VAL A 171 -17.32 -16.42 -1.14
C VAL A 171 -17.29 -15.61 0.16
N THR A 172 -16.19 -15.73 0.90
CA THR A 172 -15.96 -14.98 2.13
C THR A 172 -14.91 -13.88 1.93
N ALA A 173 -14.94 -12.84 2.78
CA ALA A 173 -13.92 -11.80 2.77
C ALA A 173 -12.50 -12.35 2.96
N LEU A 174 -12.32 -13.39 3.80
CA LEU A 174 -11.03 -14.06 3.99
C LEU A 174 -10.55 -14.77 2.73
N ARG A 175 -11.46 -15.37 1.96
CA ARG A 175 -11.11 -16.00 0.68
C ARG A 175 -10.61 -14.94 -0.31
N LEU A 176 -11.31 -13.84 -0.46
CA LEU A 176 -10.91 -12.74 -1.33
C LEU A 176 -9.60 -12.10 -0.87
N ALA A 177 -9.42 -11.90 0.43
CA ALA A 177 -8.17 -11.39 0.98
C ALA A 177 -6.97 -12.30 0.69
N ALA A 178 -7.14 -13.63 0.75
CA ALA A 178 -6.10 -14.60 0.43
C ALA A 178 -5.67 -14.56 -1.05
N GLU A 179 -6.60 -14.28 -1.96
CA GLU A 179 -6.30 -14.13 -3.40
C GLU A 179 -5.62 -12.78 -3.72
N LEU A 180 -5.98 -11.73 -2.99
CA LEU A 180 -5.42 -10.38 -3.18
C LEU A 180 -4.07 -10.18 -2.48
N HIS A 181 -3.75 -10.98 -1.46
CA HIS A 181 -2.53 -10.79 -0.66
C HIS A 181 -1.43 -11.77 -1.04
N PRO A 182 -0.20 -11.27 -1.22
CA PRO A 182 0.20 -9.87 -1.25
C PRO A 182 -0.07 -9.22 -2.60
N SER A 183 -0.63 -8.00 -2.57
CA SER A 183 -0.87 -7.22 -3.78
C SER A 183 0.45 -6.72 -4.41
N ALA A 184 0.38 -6.31 -5.67
CA ALA A 184 1.51 -5.69 -6.35
C ALA A 184 1.98 -4.39 -5.68
N ALA A 185 1.12 -3.72 -4.90
CA ALA A 185 1.44 -2.50 -4.15
C ALA A 185 2.41 -2.74 -2.99
N VAL A 186 2.38 -3.93 -2.37
CA VAL A 186 3.21 -4.25 -1.18
C VAL A 186 4.22 -5.37 -1.43
N CYS A 187 4.16 -6.06 -2.57
CA CYS A 187 5.07 -7.15 -2.91
C CYS A 187 5.80 -6.90 -4.22
N GLY A 188 5.10 -6.98 -5.32
CA GLY A 188 5.64 -6.81 -6.66
C GLY A 188 5.01 -7.71 -7.71
N THR A 189 5.58 -7.68 -8.92
CA THR A 189 5.05 -8.39 -10.09
C THR A 189 6.17 -9.09 -10.87
N PRO A 190 6.07 -10.39 -11.22
CA PRO A 190 5.08 -11.37 -10.76
C PRO A 190 5.22 -11.66 -9.26
N THR A 191 4.10 -11.87 -8.56
CA THR A 191 4.07 -12.00 -7.08
C THR A 191 5.01 -13.08 -6.55
N ALA A 192 5.04 -14.27 -7.16
CA ALA A 192 5.90 -15.37 -6.70
C ALA A 192 7.40 -15.02 -6.81
N THR A 193 7.81 -14.40 -7.92
CA THR A 193 9.18 -13.95 -8.15
C THR A 193 9.57 -12.82 -7.19
N ALA A 194 8.66 -11.86 -6.99
CA ALA A 194 8.87 -10.74 -6.08
C ALA A 194 9.02 -11.21 -4.62
N ARG A 195 8.15 -12.12 -4.15
CA ARG A 195 8.26 -12.73 -2.80
C ARG A 195 9.61 -13.40 -2.58
N LYS A 196 10.09 -14.16 -3.57
CA LYS A 196 11.41 -14.80 -3.51
C LYS A 196 12.53 -13.76 -3.43
N ALA A 197 12.47 -12.73 -4.27
CA ALA A 197 13.46 -11.64 -4.25
C ALA A 197 13.47 -10.89 -2.92
N ILE A 198 12.30 -10.56 -2.32
CA ILE A 198 12.19 -9.94 -1.01
C ILE A 198 12.84 -10.82 0.06
N ALA A 199 12.49 -12.11 0.11
CA ALA A 199 13.03 -13.04 1.09
C ALA A 199 14.57 -13.19 0.99
N GLU A 200 15.16 -13.04 -0.19
CA GLU A 200 16.61 -13.11 -0.40
C GLU A 200 17.32 -11.78 -0.07
N LEU A 201 16.68 -10.65 -0.33
CA LEU A 201 17.29 -9.32 -0.23
C LEU A 201 17.17 -8.71 1.18
N GLU A 202 16.10 -9.01 1.91
CA GLU A 202 15.82 -8.44 3.24
C GLU A 202 16.38 -9.28 4.42
N GLN A 203 17.16 -10.32 4.15
CA GLN A 203 17.81 -11.16 5.18
C GLN A 203 18.96 -10.45 5.90
#